data_2f24d9e669f8adb82fb9aec566c189aa
#
_entry.id   2f24d9e669f8adb82fb9aec566c189aa
#
_cell.length_a   1.000
_cell.length_b   1.000
_cell.length_c   1.000
_cell.angle_alpha   90.00
_cell.angle_beta   90.00
_cell.angle_gamma   90.00
#
_symmetry.space_group_name_H-M   'P 1'
#
loop_
_entity.id
_entity.type
_entity.pdbx_description
1 polymer ?
#
loop_
_entity_poly.entity_id
_entity_poly.type
_entity_poly.pdbx_seq_one_letter_code
_entity_poly.pdbx_strand_id
1 'polypeptide(L)'
;MKKLAKLVSIALVSGLISSCTSEQVSVKNDRIVTNPIDLNYRFQPNDESRREAADPVLEYFKGYYYMFASKSGGYWRSEDLAKWEYIPCTTIPTMEDYAPTILVYGDTLYFTASSGNTRIYKNAHPEKDTWEEVDTKFEYPQHDPAFFKDDDERVYFYWGCSDVDPIMGVEVDPKDGFRAIGEPKALIQHNCDKYGWEVPGKNNEEPRQGWNEGPCVLKHNGRYYLQYAAPGTQYRIYGDGNYVGDNPLGPFEYVEDNPFSFKPGGFIGGAGHGHTFKDKYGNYWHVASMTISVRHWFERRLGLFPVVVSEKYGMYALTTFADYPFWIPDRKVDFEKEDISMGWNLLSYKKKISSSSYLEGYEPELANDEQVETWWAAQTGNAGEWLQIDLGKTMEVNAIQVNFADYNFNVHAPHDPVVYQYYIEGSTNGKDWTRLVDEEKNLQDAPHKLHTLNVPAKVQYLKICNTKDMEGSFSLFDLRVFGQGGGKVPAEVTGFQASRDNNDKRIYRFTWNPQENVTGYILRWGTQKEKLTHSMVVYENQYEARYFNRDSEYYFSMSAFNETLLQVSFMQSFCC
;
A
#
# COMPACT_ATOMS: atom_id res chain seq x y z
N MET A 1 25.70 -52.43 -63.00
CA MET A 1 25.73 -52.34 -61.54
C MET A 1 26.15 -50.94 -61.13
N LYS A 2 25.19 -50.03 -60.92
CA LYS A 2 25.46 -48.65 -60.54
C LYS A 2 24.80 -48.42 -59.16
N LYS A 3 25.60 -48.09 -58.14
CA LYS A 3 25.15 -47.68 -56.81
C LYS A 3 24.64 -46.23 -56.87
N LEU A 4 23.42 -46.02 -56.54
CA LEU A 4 22.82 -44.67 -56.24
C LEU A 4 23.17 -44.27 -54.82
N ALA A 5 23.90 -43.17 -54.69
CA ALA A 5 24.08 -42.47 -53.41
C ALA A 5 22.88 -41.52 -53.16
N LYS A 6 22.17 -41.67 -52.03
CA LYS A 6 21.20 -40.72 -51.61
C LYS A 6 21.88 -39.58 -50.84
N LEU A 7 21.80 -38.36 -51.39
CA LEU A 7 22.08 -37.14 -50.64
C LEU A 7 20.93 -36.86 -49.67
N VAL A 8 21.23 -36.70 -48.38
CA VAL A 8 20.34 -36.18 -47.38
C VAL A 8 20.62 -34.68 -47.26
N SER A 9 19.68 -33.87 -47.69
CA SER A 9 19.70 -32.41 -47.49
C SER A 9 19.25 -32.08 -46.07
N ILE A 10 20.18 -31.56 -45.28
CA ILE A 10 19.85 -30.98 -43.97
C ILE A 10 19.36 -29.55 -44.22
N ALA A 11 18.09 -29.31 -44.03
CA ALA A 11 17.53 -27.97 -44.02
C ALA A 11 17.84 -27.32 -42.65
N LEU A 12 18.70 -26.31 -42.66
CA LEU A 12 18.86 -25.40 -41.53
C LEU A 12 17.56 -24.57 -41.37
N VAL A 13 16.82 -24.83 -40.33
CA VAL A 13 15.75 -23.92 -39.88
C VAL A 13 16.43 -22.83 -39.07
N SER A 14 16.70 -21.69 -39.70
CA SER A 14 17.04 -20.45 -38.99
C SER A 14 15.80 -19.95 -38.27
N GLY A 15 15.70 -20.19 -36.97
CA GLY A 15 14.71 -19.60 -36.12
C GLY A 15 14.88 -18.07 -36.06
N LEU A 16 13.95 -17.35 -36.62
CA LEU A 16 13.77 -15.93 -36.40
C LEU A 16 13.41 -15.74 -34.91
N ILE A 17 14.39 -15.31 -34.12
CA ILE A 17 14.12 -14.73 -32.81
C ILE A 17 13.47 -13.38 -33.09
N SER A 18 12.15 -13.36 -33.02
CA SER A 18 11.39 -12.12 -32.97
C SER A 18 11.69 -11.44 -31.61
N SER A 19 12.59 -10.47 -31.62
CA SER A 19 12.73 -9.55 -30.51
C SER A 19 11.43 -8.74 -30.42
N CYS A 20 10.57 -9.09 -29.49
CA CYS A 20 9.55 -8.16 -29.02
C CYS A 20 10.29 -6.97 -28.38
N THR A 21 10.54 -5.94 -29.17
CA THR A 21 10.82 -4.62 -28.61
C THR A 21 9.49 -4.14 -28.02
N SER A 22 9.35 -4.25 -26.70
CA SER A 22 8.34 -3.49 -25.99
C SER A 22 8.62 -2.01 -26.30
N GLU A 23 7.68 -1.32 -26.93
CA GLU A 23 7.70 0.13 -26.97
C GLU A 23 7.81 0.60 -25.51
N GLN A 24 8.94 1.21 -25.17
CA GLN A 24 9.08 1.88 -23.88
C GLN A 24 8.08 3.01 -23.86
N VAL A 25 7.01 2.84 -23.10
CA VAL A 25 6.06 3.92 -22.80
C VAL A 25 6.88 5.02 -22.11
N SER A 26 6.95 6.19 -22.71
CA SER A 26 7.60 7.36 -22.08
C SER A 26 6.74 7.80 -20.90
N VAL A 27 7.06 7.28 -19.72
CA VAL A 27 6.38 7.66 -18.47
C VAL A 27 6.88 9.03 -18.04
N LYS A 28 5.98 9.95 -17.74
CA LYS A 28 6.33 11.24 -17.17
C LYS A 28 6.73 11.05 -15.70
N ASN A 29 7.85 11.62 -15.29
CA ASN A 29 8.37 11.50 -13.93
C ASN A 29 7.36 11.96 -12.85
N ASP A 30 6.49 12.90 -13.17
CA ASP A 30 5.49 13.44 -12.26
C ASP A 30 4.28 12.50 -12.01
N ARG A 31 4.26 11.33 -12.66
CA ARG A 31 3.28 10.26 -12.43
C ARG A 31 3.89 9.01 -11.79
N ILE A 32 5.16 9.07 -11.40
CA ILE A 32 5.83 7.99 -10.68
C ILE A 32 5.64 8.23 -9.19
N VAL A 33 5.11 7.23 -8.51
CA VAL A 33 4.78 7.27 -7.08
C VAL A 33 5.29 6.03 -6.37
N THR A 34 5.22 6.04 -5.05
CA THR A 34 5.49 4.88 -4.18
C THR A 34 4.63 4.97 -2.92
N ASN A 35 4.48 3.88 -2.19
CA ASN A 35 3.84 3.89 -0.89
C ASN A 35 4.88 3.97 0.26
N PRO A 36 4.48 4.57 1.42
CA PRO A 36 3.22 5.26 1.62
C PRO A 36 3.07 6.47 0.69
N ILE A 37 1.83 6.85 0.37
CA ILE A 37 1.55 8.03 -0.47
C ILE A 37 2.17 9.25 0.20
N ASP A 38 2.83 10.11 -0.58
CA ASP A 38 3.43 11.36 -0.08
C ASP A 38 2.35 12.41 0.17
N LEU A 39 1.91 12.52 1.43
CA LEU A 39 0.89 13.44 1.92
C LEU A 39 1.40 14.19 3.15
N ASN A 40 0.81 15.34 3.41
CA ASN A 40 1.04 16.11 4.64
C ASN A 40 0.25 15.51 5.81
N TYR A 41 0.61 14.30 6.25
CA TYR A 41 -0.01 13.65 7.39
C TYR A 41 0.05 14.52 8.64
N ARG A 42 -1.11 14.79 9.24
CA ARG A 42 -1.24 15.69 10.38
C ARG A 42 -0.77 15.03 11.67
N PHE A 43 -0.09 15.78 12.52
CA PHE A 43 0.14 15.38 13.92
C PHE A 43 -1.16 15.41 14.72
N GLN A 44 -1.34 14.45 15.61
CA GLN A 44 -2.55 14.31 16.38
C GLN A 44 -2.62 15.27 17.58
N PRO A 45 -3.83 15.79 17.93
CA PRO A 45 -3.92 16.88 18.88
C PRO A 45 -3.74 16.50 20.37
N ASN A 46 -4.02 15.26 20.74
CA ASN A 46 -4.27 14.92 22.15
C ASN A 46 -3.47 13.74 22.70
N ASP A 47 -2.57 13.16 21.92
CA ASP A 47 -1.81 11.98 22.29
C ASP A 47 -0.30 12.17 22.13
N GLU A 48 0.44 11.07 22.13
CA GLU A 48 1.84 11.07 21.76
C GLU A 48 2.04 11.71 20.40
N SER A 49 3.11 12.46 20.25
CA SER A 49 3.41 13.17 19.02
C SER A 49 3.63 12.19 17.86
N ARG A 50 2.62 12.05 17.02
CA ARG A 50 2.61 11.15 15.86
C ARG A 50 1.79 11.72 14.72
N ARG A 51 2.14 11.34 13.51
CA ARG A 51 1.31 11.60 12.32
C ARG A 51 0.34 10.45 12.10
N GLU A 52 -0.86 10.80 11.63
CA GLU A 52 -1.88 9.81 11.31
C GLU A 52 -2.72 10.26 10.10
N ALA A 53 -3.05 9.31 9.25
CA ALA A 53 -4.21 9.24 8.38
C ALA A 53 -4.48 7.76 8.09
N ALA A 54 -5.76 7.36 8.11
CA ALA A 54 -6.13 5.96 7.94
C ALA A 54 -7.56 5.80 7.45
N ASP A 55 -7.99 4.56 7.24
CA ASP A 55 -9.36 4.21 6.90
C ASP A 55 -9.87 5.06 5.71
N PRO A 56 -9.12 5.09 4.59
CA PRO A 56 -9.37 6.05 3.54
C PRO A 56 -10.58 5.66 2.69
N VAL A 57 -11.31 6.68 2.24
CA VAL A 57 -12.31 6.56 1.18
C VAL A 57 -11.98 7.53 0.06
N LEU A 58 -12.24 7.15 -1.18
CA LEU A 58 -11.90 7.94 -2.35
C LEU A 58 -12.98 7.84 -3.42
N GLU A 59 -13.43 9.02 -3.94
CA GLU A 59 -14.40 9.11 -5.02
C GLU A 59 -13.96 10.12 -6.09
N TYR A 60 -14.35 9.84 -7.34
CA TYR A 60 -14.14 10.77 -8.45
C TYR A 60 -15.35 11.68 -8.62
N PHE A 61 -15.14 12.99 -8.47
CA PHE A 61 -16.21 13.98 -8.56
C PHE A 61 -15.73 15.25 -9.28
N LYS A 62 -16.47 15.70 -10.27
CA LYS A 62 -16.22 16.97 -11.02
C LYS A 62 -14.78 17.17 -11.50
N GLY A 63 -14.14 16.10 -11.99
CA GLY A 63 -12.80 16.18 -12.57
C GLY A 63 -11.66 15.86 -11.60
N TYR A 64 -11.94 15.70 -10.32
CA TYR A 64 -10.98 15.40 -9.27
C TYR A 64 -11.33 14.12 -8.52
N TYR A 65 -10.31 13.44 -8.01
CA TYR A 65 -10.42 12.44 -6.97
C TYR A 65 -10.38 13.15 -5.62
N TYR A 66 -11.35 12.87 -4.75
CA TYR A 66 -11.39 13.37 -3.37
C TYR A 66 -11.14 12.21 -2.43
N MET A 67 -10.15 12.34 -1.57
CA MET A 67 -9.76 11.33 -0.58
C MET A 67 -9.93 11.86 0.82
N PHE A 68 -10.71 11.17 1.64
CA PHE A 68 -10.92 11.44 3.05
C PHE A 68 -10.29 10.32 3.87
N ALA A 69 -9.78 10.65 5.05
CA ALA A 69 -9.18 9.67 5.96
C ALA A 69 -9.39 10.08 7.42
N SER A 70 -9.34 9.11 8.29
CA SER A 70 -9.45 9.31 9.75
C SER A 70 -8.42 10.31 10.25
N LYS A 71 -8.84 11.20 11.16
CA LYS A 71 -7.96 12.11 11.90
C LYS A 71 -7.12 13.06 11.03
N SER A 72 -7.54 13.31 9.81
CA SER A 72 -6.75 14.11 8.84
C SER A 72 -6.91 15.62 9.00
N GLY A 73 -7.95 16.11 9.70
CA GLY A 73 -8.25 17.55 9.83
C GLY A 73 -8.71 18.23 8.55
N GLY A 74 -8.92 17.45 7.50
CA GLY A 74 -9.33 17.87 6.18
C GLY A 74 -9.31 16.68 5.22
N TYR A 75 -9.15 16.95 3.95
CA TYR A 75 -9.12 15.93 2.90
C TYR A 75 -8.20 16.35 1.76
N TRP A 76 -7.93 15.43 0.87
CA TRP A 76 -7.07 15.69 -0.29
C TRP A 76 -7.85 15.58 -1.58
N ARG A 77 -7.41 16.35 -2.61
CA ARG A 77 -7.87 16.17 -3.97
C ARG A 77 -6.71 15.94 -4.94
N SER A 78 -6.98 15.23 -6.02
CA SER A 78 -6.01 14.96 -7.09
C SER A 78 -6.70 14.89 -8.45
N GLU A 79 -6.05 15.36 -9.51
CA GLU A 79 -6.51 15.15 -10.89
C GLU A 79 -6.06 13.80 -11.47
N ASP A 80 -5.03 13.19 -10.88
CA ASP A 80 -4.25 12.11 -11.52
C ASP A 80 -3.82 10.97 -10.59
N LEU A 81 -4.20 10.99 -9.30
CA LEU A 81 -3.82 10.05 -8.24
C LEU A 81 -2.33 10.10 -7.85
N ALA A 82 -1.52 10.89 -8.54
CA ALA A 82 -0.08 11.01 -8.26
C ALA A 82 0.25 12.24 -7.41
N LYS A 83 -0.43 13.36 -7.65
CA LYS A 83 -0.23 14.62 -6.94
C LYS A 83 -1.47 14.99 -6.15
N TRP A 84 -1.28 15.32 -4.90
CA TRP A 84 -2.37 15.60 -3.97
C TRP A 84 -2.28 17.01 -3.42
N GLU A 85 -3.41 17.70 -3.40
CA GLU A 85 -3.60 18.99 -2.76
C GLU A 85 -4.46 18.81 -1.51
N TYR A 86 -3.97 19.28 -0.37
CA TYR A 86 -4.69 19.21 0.89
C TYR A 86 -5.68 20.37 1.03
N ILE A 87 -6.89 20.06 1.43
CA ILE A 87 -7.96 21.02 1.73
C ILE A 87 -8.27 20.91 3.22
N PRO A 88 -7.86 21.88 4.03
CA PRO A 88 -8.22 21.91 5.46
C PRO A 88 -9.73 22.06 5.61
N CYS A 89 -10.34 21.37 6.58
CA CYS A 89 -11.77 21.41 6.80
C CYS A 89 -12.10 21.80 8.25
N THR A 90 -12.86 22.88 8.40
CA THR A 90 -13.32 23.42 9.67
C THR A 90 -14.84 23.42 9.81
N THR A 91 -15.55 23.20 8.70
CA THR A 91 -17.02 23.24 8.66
C THR A 91 -17.68 21.89 8.97
N ILE A 92 -16.91 20.80 9.01
CA ILE A 92 -17.36 19.47 9.47
C ILE A 92 -16.82 19.20 10.88
N PRO A 93 -17.62 19.30 11.95
CA PRO A 93 -17.16 19.02 13.31
C PRO A 93 -16.69 17.57 13.52
N THR A 94 -17.22 16.62 12.74
CA THR A 94 -16.87 15.19 12.78
C THR A 94 -15.67 14.82 11.88
N MET A 95 -14.97 15.80 11.31
CA MET A 95 -13.74 15.55 10.51
C MET A 95 -12.64 14.88 11.34
N GLU A 96 -12.68 14.99 12.65
CA GLU A 96 -11.77 14.34 13.59
C GLU A 96 -12.19 12.91 13.98
N ASP A 97 -13.34 12.43 13.51
CA ASP A 97 -13.81 11.08 13.78
C ASP A 97 -13.09 10.05 12.88
N TYR A 98 -13.24 8.77 13.20
CA TYR A 98 -12.61 7.67 12.47
C TYR A 98 -13.47 7.20 11.29
N ALA A 99 -12.83 6.50 10.36
CA ALA A 99 -13.46 5.78 9.26
C ALA A 99 -14.49 6.62 8.48
N PRO A 100 -14.06 7.65 7.77
CA PRO A 100 -14.97 8.46 6.95
C PRO A 100 -15.50 7.65 5.76
N THR A 101 -16.70 8.01 5.31
CA THR A 101 -17.23 7.59 4.02
C THR A 101 -17.79 8.76 3.24
N ILE A 102 -17.74 8.69 1.92
CA ILE A 102 -18.29 9.70 1.02
C ILE A 102 -19.19 9.06 -0.04
N LEU A 103 -20.14 9.85 -0.54
CA LEU A 103 -21.08 9.45 -1.58
C LEU A 103 -21.23 10.55 -2.62
N VAL A 104 -21.04 10.23 -3.88
CA VAL A 104 -21.43 11.10 -5.00
C VAL A 104 -22.89 10.79 -5.38
N TYR A 105 -23.81 11.73 -5.07
CA TYR A 105 -25.20 11.60 -5.43
C TYR A 105 -25.70 12.89 -6.14
N GLY A 106 -26.08 12.76 -7.41
CA GLY A 106 -26.36 13.90 -8.27
C GLY A 106 -25.12 14.80 -8.42
N ASP A 107 -25.28 16.09 -8.21
CA ASP A 107 -24.23 17.11 -8.29
C ASP A 107 -23.62 17.48 -6.92
N THR A 108 -23.65 16.54 -5.97
CA THR A 108 -23.30 16.78 -4.57
C THR A 108 -22.46 15.62 -4.02
N LEU A 109 -21.44 15.96 -3.27
CA LEU A 109 -20.66 15.04 -2.46
C LEU A 109 -21.20 15.05 -1.02
N TYR A 110 -21.50 13.88 -0.48
CA TYR A 110 -21.93 13.68 0.89
C TYR A 110 -20.79 13.04 1.70
N PHE A 111 -20.74 13.33 2.98
CA PHE A 111 -19.73 12.85 3.93
C PHE A 111 -20.37 12.43 5.24
N THR A 112 -19.89 11.35 5.82
CA THR A 112 -20.09 11.00 7.25
C THR A 112 -18.87 10.22 7.77
N ALA A 113 -18.75 10.06 9.09
CA ALA A 113 -17.71 9.29 9.76
C ALA A 113 -18.28 8.57 10.98
N SER A 114 -17.51 7.67 11.60
CA SER A 114 -17.88 6.99 12.84
C SER A 114 -18.12 8.00 13.96
N SER A 115 -19.35 8.18 14.36
CA SER A 115 -19.72 9.08 15.44
C SER A 115 -20.83 8.50 16.30
N GLY A 116 -20.95 8.95 17.54
CA GLY A 116 -22.00 8.51 18.46
C GLY A 116 -23.41 8.90 18.03
N ASN A 117 -23.53 9.91 17.16
CA ASN A 117 -24.78 10.34 16.54
C ASN A 117 -24.54 10.49 15.05
N THR A 118 -25.38 9.89 14.23
CA THR A 118 -25.28 9.98 12.78
C THR A 118 -25.42 11.41 12.30
N ARG A 119 -24.37 11.96 11.73
CA ARG A 119 -24.35 13.29 11.11
C ARG A 119 -23.81 13.17 9.70
N ILE A 120 -24.59 13.63 8.75
CA ILE A 120 -24.24 13.61 7.33
C ILE A 120 -24.07 15.06 6.86
N TYR A 121 -23.01 15.33 6.13
CA TYR A 121 -22.74 16.64 5.55
C TYR A 121 -22.76 16.54 4.04
N LYS A 122 -23.01 17.66 3.34
CA LYS A 122 -23.05 17.75 1.89
C LYS A 122 -22.30 18.97 1.39
N ASN A 123 -21.67 18.85 0.21
CA ASN A 123 -21.03 19.96 -0.47
C ASN A 123 -21.08 19.74 -2.00
N ALA A 124 -21.57 20.71 -2.75
CA ALA A 124 -21.54 20.69 -4.21
C ALA A 124 -20.20 21.24 -4.78
N HIS A 125 -19.39 21.86 -3.95
CA HIS A 125 -18.12 22.53 -4.27
C HIS A 125 -17.03 22.13 -3.27
N PRO A 126 -16.64 20.84 -3.23
CA PRO A 126 -15.67 20.35 -2.21
C PRO A 126 -14.24 20.88 -2.40
N GLU A 127 -13.97 21.67 -3.43
CA GLU A 127 -12.76 22.49 -3.52
C GLU A 127 -12.75 23.65 -2.51
N LYS A 128 -13.87 23.87 -1.80
CA LYS A 128 -14.06 24.87 -0.78
C LYS A 128 -14.59 24.23 0.50
N ASP A 129 -14.15 24.71 1.63
CA ASP A 129 -14.66 24.30 2.95
C ASP A 129 -16.03 24.98 3.23
N THR A 130 -17.08 24.51 2.53
CA THR A 130 -18.46 25.04 2.63
C THR A 130 -19.47 23.91 2.81
N TRP A 131 -19.19 23.01 3.75
CA TRP A 131 -20.07 21.89 4.05
C TRP A 131 -21.30 22.29 4.85
N GLU A 132 -22.43 21.71 4.52
CA GLU A 132 -23.71 21.91 5.18
C GLU A 132 -24.19 20.59 5.78
N GLU A 133 -24.70 20.64 7.02
CA GLU A 133 -25.30 19.47 7.65
C GLU A 133 -26.64 19.13 7.03
N VAL A 134 -26.88 17.84 6.79
CA VAL A 134 -28.16 17.29 6.30
C VAL A 134 -29.08 17.06 7.50
N ASP A 135 -30.38 17.34 7.35
CA ASP A 135 -31.41 16.90 8.32
C ASP A 135 -31.56 15.37 8.23
N THR A 136 -30.68 14.67 8.97
CA THR A 136 -30.52 13.23 8.89
C THR A 136 -31.64 12.51 9.63
N LYS A 137 -32.24 11.50 8.95
CA LYS A 137 -33.29 10.63 9.50
C LYS A 137 -32.84 9.17 9.63
N PHE A 138 -31.55 8.92 9.56
CA PHE A 138 -30.98 7.61 9.81
C PHE A 138 -30.92 7.34 11.32
N GLU A 139 -31.50 6.22 11.77
CA GLU A 139 -31.76 5.95 13.18
C GLU A 139 -30.85 4.88 13.80
N TYR A 140 -29.95 4.28 13.00
CA TYR A 140 -29.07 3.21 13.47
C TYR A 140 -27.68 3.72 13.83
N PRO A 141 -26.97 3.04 14.78
CA PRO A 141 -25.57 3.35 15.07
C PRO A 141 -24.72 3.20 13.82
N GLN A 142 -23.70 4.05 13.69
CA GLN A 142 -22.73 3.92 12.60
C GLN A 142 -21.31 3.88 13.17
N HIS A 143 -20.71 2.70 13.11
CA HIS A 143 -19.29 2.51 13.31
C HIS A 143 -18.72 1.99 11.99
N ASP A 144 -17.66 2.61 11.50
CA ASP A 144 -17.07 2.34 10.19
C ASP A 144 -18.13 2.33 9.08
N PRO A 145 -18.78 3.49 8.83
CA PRO A 145 -19.84 3.59 7.84
C PRO A 145 -19.29 3.46 6.42
N ALA A 146 -20.12 2.92 5.50
CA ALA A 146 -19.82 2.91 4.08
C ALA A 146 -21.07 3.17 3.24
N PHE A 147 -20.98 4.11 2.31
CA PHE A 147 -22.00 4.29 1.27
C PHE A 147 -21.67 3.42 0.05
N PHE A 148 -22.72 2.93 -0.59
CA PHE A 148 -22.63 2.36 -1.92
C PHE A 148 -23.82 2.83 -2.74
N LYS A 149 -23.56 3.41 -3.92
CA LYS A 149 -24.60 3.76 -4.91
C LYS A 149 -24.57 2.75 -6.05
N ASP A 150 -25.71 2.12 -6.30
CA ASP A 150 -25.87 1.17 -7.38
C ASP A 150 -26.15 1.87 -8.73
N ASP A 151 -26.08 1.12 -9.83
CA ASP A 151 -26.33 1.61 -11.21
C ASP A 151 -27.78 2.11 -11.43
N ASP A 152 -28.71 1.67 -10.60
CA ASP A 152 -30.13 2.10 -10.62
C ASP A 152 -30.42 3.29 -9.69
N GLU A 153 -29.38 3.99 -9.24
CA GLU A 153 -29.41 5.15 -8.34
C GLU A 153 -29.89 4.83 -6.91
N ARG A 154 -30.15 3.57 -6.54
CA ARG A 154 -30.39 3.21 -5.15
C ARG A 154 -29.11 3.33 -4.35
N VAL A 155 -29.25 3.74 -3.08
CA VAL A 155 -28.14 3.93 -2.17
C VAL A 155 -28.28 2.96 -1.01
N TYR A 156 -27.18 2.33 -0.67
CA TYR A 156 -27.05 1.40 0.44
C TYR A 156 -26.06 1.95 1.44
N PHE A 157 -26.31 1.68 2.70
CA PHE A 157 -25.47 2.07 3.81
C PHE A 157 -25.06 0.84 4.62
N TYR A 158 -23.76 0.69 4.82
CA TYR A 158 -23.16 -0.41 5.56
C TYR A 158 -22.43 0.12 6.77
N TRP A 159 -22.32 -0.69 7.82
CA TRP A 159 -21.55 -0.35 9.02
C TRP A 159 -21.16 -1.59 9.79
N GLY A 160 -20.13 -1.49 10.63
CA GLY A 160 -19.71 -2.52 11.58
C GLY A 160 -18.25 -2.36 11.93
N CYS A 161 -17.97 -2.41 13.24
CA CYS A 161 -16.63 -2.41 13.81
C CYS A 161 -16.74 -3.15 15.16
N SER A 162 -16.54 -4.46 15.16
CA SER A 162 -16.75 -5.30 16.35
C SER A 162 -15.94 -6.60 16.25
N ASP A 163 -15.57 -7.15 17.41
CA ASP A 163 -15.00 -8.48 17.52
C ASP A 163 -16.07 -9.58 17.73
N VAL A 164 -17.36 -9.19 17.82
CA VAL A 164 -18.49 -10.11 18.05
C VAL A 164 -19.69 -9.88 17.13
N ASP A 165 -19.91 -8.65 16.66
CA ASP A 165 -21.08 -8.31 15.85
C ASP A 165 -20.79 -8.38 14.34
N PRO A 166 -21.78 -8.68 13.50
CA PRO A 166 -21.64 -8.73 12.07
C PRO A 166 -21.56 -7.33 11.44
N ILE A 167 -21.03 -7.27 10.22
CA ILE A 167 -21.27 -6.14 9.33
C ILE A 167 -22.75 -6.11 8.95
N MET A 168 -23.36 -4.93 9.10
CA MET A 168 -24.78 -4.66 8.81
C MET A 168 -24.92 -3.88 7.52
N GLY A 169 -26.10 -3.91 6.91
CA GLY A 169 -26.44 -3.09 5.75
C GLY A 169 -27.92 -2.87 5.58
N VAL A 170 -28.29 -1.74 4.98
CA VAL A 170 -29.66 -1.34 4.70
C VAL A 170 -29.72 -0.42 3.46
N GLU A 171 -30.82 -0.41 2.71
CA GLU A 171 -31.09 0.59 1.70
C GLU A 171 -31.51 1.90 2.36
N VAL A 172 -31.10 3.06 1.82
CA VAL A 172 -31.44 4.39 2.36
C VAL A 172 -31.92 5.32 1.27
N ASP A 173 -32.77 6.30 1.64
CA ASP A 173 -33.22 7.35 0.72
C ASP A 173 -32.48 8.68 0.95
N PRO A 174 -31.50 9.05 0.08
CA PRO A 174 -30.79 10.32 0.18
C PRO A 174 -31.68 11.55 0.07
N LYS A 175 -32.86 11.42 -0.55
CA LYS A 175 -33.82 12.52 -0.72
C LYS A 175 -34.69 12.75 0.51
N ASP A 176 -34.77 11.75 1.41
CA ASP A 176 -35.48 11.87 2.69
C ASP A 176 -34.50 11.72 3.89
N GLY A 177 -33.42 12.48 3.87
CA GLY A 177 -32.46 12.52 4.98
C GLY A 177 -31.78 11.18 5.28
N PHE A 178 -31.56 10.35 4.27
CA PHE A 178 -30.99 9.00 4.41
C PHE A 178 -31.81 8.06 5.31
N ARG A 179 -33.13 8.25 5.35
CA ARG A 179 -34.03 7.32 6.03
C ARG A 179 -33.83 5.90 5.51
N ALA A 180 -33.74 4.94 6.42
CA ALA A 180 -33.67 3.52 6.06
C ALA A 180 -34.96 3.05 5.35
N ILE A 181 -34.79 2.26 4.30
CA ILE A 181 -35.86 1.57 3.56
C ILE A 181 -35.82 0.10 3.94
N GLY A 182 -36.75 -0.28 4.82
CA GLY A 182 -36.80 -1.64 5.42
C GLY A 182 -35.87 -1.78 6.62
N GLU A 183 -35.71 -3.04 7.06
CA GLU A 183 -34.91 -3.37 8.25
C GLU A 183 -33.48 -3.69 7.87
N PRO A 184 -32.48 -3.29 8.71
CA PRO A 184 -31.09 -3.68 8.52
C PRO A 184 -30.91 -5.20 8.52
N LYS A 185 -29.96 -5.67 7.70
CA LYS A 185 -29.60 -7.09 7.61
C LYS A 185 -28.18 -7.30 8.14
N ALA A 186 -27.98 -8.36 8.90
CA ALA A 186 -26.67 -8.90 9.18
C ALA A 186 -26.13 -9.58 7.92
N LEU A 187 -24.96 -9.15 7.43
CA LEU A 187 -24.43 -9.54 6.12
C LEU A 187 -23.28 -10.53 6.22
N ILE A 188 -22.22 -10.19 6.94
CA ILE A 188 -21.03 -11.02 7.09
C ILE A 188 -20.50 -10.98 8.52
N GLN A 189 -19.84 -12.06 8.91
CA GLN A 189 -19.18 -12.22 10.20
C GLN A 189 -17.80 -12.84 9.98
N HIS A 190 -16.78 -12.33 10.67
CA HIS A 190 -15.46 -12.95 10.69
C HIS A 190 -15.48 -14.34 11.36
N ASN A 191 -14.45 -15.16 11.10
CA ASN A 191 -14.31 -16.51 11.67
C ASN A 191 -12.83 -16.86 11.88
N CYS A 192 -12.26 -16.38 12.97
CA CYS A 192 -10.85 -16.59 13.32
C CYS A 192 -10.47 -18.07 13.49
N ASP A 193 -11.42 -18.96 13.79
CA ASP A 193 -11.16 -20.40 13.86
C ASP A 193 -10.88 -21.01 12.48
N LYS A 194 -11.44 -20.43 11.44
CA LYS A 194 -11.35 -20.91 10.06
C LYS A 194 -10.33 -20.11 9.24
N TYR A 195 -10.29 -18.80 9.40
CA TYR A 195 -9.49 -17.87 8.60
C TYR A 195 -8.34 -17.30 9.42
N GLY A 196 -7.13 -17.77 9.15
CA GLY A 196 -5.96 -17.40 9.95
C GLY A 196 -5.61 -15.92 9.88
N TRP A 197 -5.85 -15.27 8.74
CA TRP A 197 -5.57 -13.84 8.54
C TRP A 197 -6.46 -12.92 9.41
N GLU A 198 -7.59 -13.40 9.90
CA GLU A 198 -8.48 -12.67 10.83
C GLU A 198 -8.04 -12.76 12.29
N VAL A 199 -7.03 -13.58 12.60
CA VAL A 199 -6.52 -13.77 13.96
C VAL A 199 -5.59 -12.63 14.33
N PRO A 200 -5.76 -11.96 15.50
CA PRO A 200 -4.87 -10.89 15.96
C PRO A 200 -3.45 -11.35 16.25
N GLY A 201 -2.58 -10.36 16.53
CA GLY A 201 -1.18 -10.57 16.86
C GLY A 201 -0.25 -10.20 15.71
N LYS A 202 1.02 -9.99 15.99
CA LYS A 202 2.02 -9.59 14.97
C LYS A 202 2.19 -10.61 13.86
N ASN A 203 1.88 -11.88 14.13
CA ASN A 203 1.92 -13.00 13.18
C ASN A 203 0.69 -13.90 13.33
N ASN A 204 -0.50 -13.31 13.56
CA ASN A 204 -1.78 -14.01 13.71
C ASN A 204 -1.76 -15.11 14.80
N GLU A 205 -1.17 -14.82 15.98
CA GLU A 205 -0.94 -15.80 17.05
C GLU A 205 -1.77 -15.59 18.31
N GLU A 206 -2.48 -14.47 18.47
CA GLU A 206 -3.22 -14.18 19.68
C GLU A 206 -4.52 -15.00 19.74
N PRO A 207 -4.80 -15.71 20.85
CA PRO A 207 -5.97 -16.60 20.95
C PRO A 207 -7.27 -15.84 21.29
N ARG A 208 -7.61 -14.82 20.50
CA ARG A 208 -8.84 -14.02 20.63
C ARG A 208 -9.44 -13.71 19.27
N GLN A 209 -10.65 -13.20 19.25
CA GLN A 209 -11.27 -12.71 18.02
C GLN A 209 -10.57 -11.41 17.56
N GLY A 210 -10.39 -11.28 16.26
CA GLY A 210 -9.99 -10.03 15.63
C GLY A 210 -11.19 -9.13 15.38
N TRP A 211 -10.91 -7.91 14.95
CA TRP A 211 -11.94 -6.99 14.49
C TRP A 211 -12.52 -7.44 13.16
N ASN A 212 -13.79 -7.15 12.95
CA ASN A 212 -14.56 -7.28 11.72
C ASN A 212 -15.12 -5.88 11.44
N GLU A 213 -14.47 -5.15 10.55
CA GLU A 213 -14.66 -3.71 10.43
C GLU A 213 -14.50 -3.21 8.98
N GLY A 214 -14.68 -1.89 8.75
CA GLY A 214 -14.36 -1.23 7.49
C GLY A 214 -15.10 -1.77 6.27
N PRO A 215 -16.44 -1.89 6.26
CA PRO A 215 -17.15 -2.37 5.08
C PRO A 215 -16.93 -1.45 3.88
N CYS A 216 -16.82 -2.05 2.70
CA CYS A 216 -16.81 -1.34 1.42
C CYS A 216 -17.45 -2.25 0.37
N VAL A 217 -18.26 -1.70 -0.54
CA VAL A 217 -18.89 -2.51 -1.60
C VAL A 217 -18.44 -2.03 -2.97
N LEU A 218 -17.99 -2.99 -3.78
CA LEU A 218 -17.69 -2.82 -5.20
C LEU A 218 -18.66 -3.64 -6.03
N LYS A 219 -19.22 -3.06 -7.10
CA LYS A 219 -19.98 -3.79 -8.12
C LYS A 219 -19.14 -4.01 -9.38
N HIS A 220 -19.03 -5.26 -9.83
CA HIS A 220 -18.37 -5.61 -11.08
C HIS A 220 -19.17 -6.72 -11.80
N ASN A 221 -19.50 -6.51 -13.08
CA ASN A 221 -20.25 -7.47 -13.93
C ASN A 221 -21.50 -8.04 -13.25
N GLY A 222 -22.27 -7.18 -12.55
CA GLY A 222 -23.50 -7.57 -11.86
C GLY A 222 -23.30 -8.31 -10.53
N ARG A 223 -22.06 -8.56 -10.13
CA ARG A 223 -21.73 -9.15 -8.82
C ARG A 223 -21.33 -8.05 -7.84
N TYR A 224 -21.64 -8.24 -6.56
CA TYR A 224 -21.31 -7.34 -5.47
C TYR A 224 -20.23 -7.97 -4.59
N TYR A 225 -19.14 -7.23 -4.39
CA TYR A 225 -18.00 -7.60 -3.55
C TYR A 225 -18.08 -6.78 -2.27
N LEU A 226 -18.56 -7.37 -1.19
CA LEU A 226 -18.56 -6.76 0.13
C LEU A 226 -17.21 -7.02 0.79
N GLN A 227 -16.41 -5.98 0.93
CA GLN A 227 -15.08 -5.98 1.53
C GLN A 227 -15.19 -5.71 3.03
N TYR A 228 -14.23 -6.19 3.80
CA TYR A 228 -14.10 -5.94 5.23
C TYR A 228 -12.66 -6.10 5.68
N ALA A 229 -12.29 -5.43 6.77
CA ALA A 229 -10.95 -5.44 7.32
C ALA A 229 -10.84 -6.32 8.56
N ALA A 230 -9.69 -6.97 8.72
CA ALA A 230 -9.29 -7.75 9.89
C ALA A 230 -7.75 -7.84 9.96
N PRO A 231 -7.15 -8.25 11.09
CA PRO A 231 -7.74 -8.45 12.42
C PRO A 231 -7.71 -7.20 13.30
N GLY A 232 -7.08 -6.13 12.86
CA GLY A 232 -6.91 -4.88 13.60
C GLY A 232 -5.75 -4.04 13.07
N THR A 233 -5.96 -2.76 13.02
CA THR A 233 -5.16 -1.76 12.32
C THR A 233 -3.72 -1.59 12.83
N GLN A 234 -3.43 -2.05 14.05
CA GLN A 234 -2.10 -1.96 14.68
C GLN A 234 -1.11 -3.01 14.15
N TYR A 235 -1.57 -4.02 13.43
CA TYR A 235 -0.73 -5.13 12.98
C TYR A 235 -0.30 -4.97 11.52
N ARG A 236 0.94 -5.34 11.20
CA ARG A 236 1.45 -5.38 9.81
C ARG A 236 0.67 -6.36 8.93
N ILE A 237 -0.01 -7.31 9.54
CA ILE A 237 -0.86 -8.31 8.88
C ILE A 237 -2.31 -7.83 8.72
N TYR A 238 -2.60 -6.55 8.94
CA TYR A 238 -3.90 -5.96 8.67
C TYR A 238 -4.20 -5.99 7.18
N GLY A 239 -5.34 -6.53 6.80
CA GLY A 239 -5.71 -6.70 5.40
C GLY A 239 -7.22 -6.64 5.19
N ASP A 240 -7.63 -6.65 3.91
CA ASP A 240 -9.03 -6.70 3.53
C ASP A 240 -9.37 -8.02 2.86
N GLY A 241 -10.42 -8.66 3.37
CA GLY A 241 -11.09 -9.76 2.71
C GLY A 241 -12.33 -9.32 1.95
N ASN A 242 -12.93 -10.22 1.18
CA ASN A 242 -14.20 -9.95 0.51
C ASN A 242 -15.12 -11.17 0.53
N TYR A 243 -16.41 -10.87 0.49
CA TYR A 243 -17.50 -11.80 0.22
C TYR A 243 -18.19 -11.39 -1.07
N VAL A 244 -18.74 -12.33 -1.82
CA VAL A 244 -19.36 -12.06 -3.13
C VAL A 244 -20.80 -12.51 -3.16
N GLY A 245 -21.70 -11.67 -3.69
CA GLY A 245 -23.12 -11.96 -3.84
C GLY A 245 -23.71 -11.37 -5.11
N ASP A 246 -24.98 -11.72 -5.36
CA ASP A 246 -25.74 -11.23 -6.52
C ASP A 246 -26.69 -10.06 -6.14
N ASN A 247 -26.66 -9.64 -4.88
CA ASN A 247 -27.51 -8.57 -4.37
C ASN A 247 -26.71 -7.71 -3.37
N PRO A 248 -26.85 -6.36 -3.36
CA PRO A 248 -26.11 -5.48 -2.46
C PRO A 248 -26.36 -5.74 -0.96
N LEU A 249 -27.47 -6.35 -0.61
CA LEU A 249 -27.78 -6.78 0.76
C LEU A 249 -27.74 -8.31 0.93
N GLY A 250 -26.92 -9.00 0.13
CA GLY A 250 -26.67 -10.41 0.18
C GLY A 250 -27.84 -11.33 -0.25
N PRO A 251 -27.72 -12.64 -0.03
CA PRO A 251 -26.65 -13.31 0.72
C PRO A 251 -25.28 -13.19 0.04
N PHE A 252 -24.23 -13.23 0.87
CA PHE A 252 -22.84 -13.17 0.45
C PHE A 252 -22.10 -14.48 0.78
N GLU A 253 -21.18 -14.89 -0.08
CA GLU A 253 -20.32 -16.07 0.08
C GLU A 253 -18.86 -15.62 0.24
N TYR A 254 -18.15 -16.23 1.21
CA TYR A 254 -16.73 -15.97 1.45
C TYR A 254 -15.87 -16.40 0.26
N VAL A 255 -14.92 -15.56 -0.12
CA VAL A 255 -13.95 -15.89 -1.18
C VAL A 255 -12.76 -16.64 -0.59
N GLU A 256 -12.51 -17.86 -1.03
CA GLU A 256 -11.47 -18.73 -0.44
C GLU A 256 -10.04 -18.17 -0.58
N ASP A 257 -9.79 -17.31 -1.56
CA ASP A 257 -8.49 -16.71 -1.81
C ASP A 257 -8.26 -15.40 -0.99
N ASN A 258 -9.11 -15.14 0.01
CA ASN A 258 -8.90 -14.03 0.95
C ASN A 258 -7.63 -14.21 1.80
N PRO A 259 -7.03 -13.07 2.25
CA PRO A 259 -7.44 -11.67 2.05
C PRO A 259 -7.07 -11.15 0.66
N PHE A 260 -7.91 -10.36 -0.01
CA PHE A 260 -7.64 -9.87 -1.36
C PHE A 260 -6.65 -8.69 -1.38
N SER A 261 -6.56 -7.92 -0.31
CA SER A 261 -5.57 -6.86 -0.10
C SER A 261 -4.78 -7.17 1.16
N PHE A 262 -3.49 -7.46 0.99
CA PHE A 262 -2.64 -7.94 2.09
C PHE A 262 -1.16 -7.66 1.81
N LYS A 263 -0.48 -7.00 2.75
CA LYS A 263 0.95 -6.67 2.65
C LYS A 263 1.68 -6.95 3.97
N PRO A 264 1.96 -8.22 4.29
CA PRO A 264 2.60 -8.57 5.56
C PRO A 264 4.12 -8.31 5.60
N GLY A 265 4.75 -8.07 4.45
CA GLY A 265 6.20 -7.87 4.31
C GLY A 265 6.58 -6.61 3.53
N GLY A 266 7.88 -6.34 3.40
CA GLY A 266 8.46 -5.14 2.80
C GLY A 266 8.68 -4.01 3.80
N PHE A 267 8.99 -2.80 3.32
CA PHE A 267 9.29 -1.63 4.14
C PHE A 267 8.17 -1.31 5.13
N ILE A 268 6.94 -1.23 4.65
CA ILE A 268 5.74 -0.94 5.44
C ILE A 268 4.67 -1.99 5.16
N GLY A 269 3.99 -2.45 6.20
CA GLY A 269 2.93 -3.46 6.12
C GLY A 269 1.53 -2.88 6.19
N GLY A 270 0.50 -3.75 6.21
CA GLY A 270 -0.92 -3.40 6.29
C GLY A 270 -1.67 -3.67 4.98
N ALA A 271 -2.37 -2.67 4.44
CA ALA A 271 -3.30 -2.68 3.31
C ALA A 271 -4.73 -3.12 3.68
N GLY A 272 -5.18 -2.80 4.90
CA GLY A 272 -6.53 -3.05 5.40
C GLY A 272 -7.34 -1.77 5.63
N HIS A 273 -8.63 -1.93 5.86
CA HIS A 273 -9.66 -0.91 5.99
C HIS A 273 -9.55 0.12 4.86
N GLY A 274 -9.72 -0.37 3.67
CA GLY A 274 -9.56 0.42 2.47
C GLY A 274 -10.83 0.55 1.65
N HIS A 275 -10.72 1.31 0.58
CA HIS A 275 -11.77 1.55 -0.39
C HIS A 275 -11.30 1.17 -1.79
N THR A 276 -12.03 0.25 -2.45
CA THR A 276 -11.77 -0.11 -3.85
C THR A 276 -12.64 0.73 -4.77
N PHE A 277 -12.01 1.47 -5.66
CA PHE A 277 -12.68 2.38 -6.57
C PHE A 277 -12.21 2.19 -8.02
N LYS A 278 -12.95 2.78 -8.95
CA LYS A 278 -12.60 2.80 -10.37
C LYS A 278 -12.12 4.20 -10.76
N ASP A 279 -10.92 4.32 -11.35
CA ASP A 279 -10.44 5.58 -11.86
C ASP A 279 -11.21 6.04 -13.13
N LYS A 280 -10.97 7.27 -13.55
CA LYS A 280 -11.62 7.87 -14.74
C LYS A 280 -11.31 7.14 -16.05
N TYR A 281 -10.33 6.25 -16.08
CA TYR A 281 -9.98 5.41 -17.22
C TYR A 281 -10.56 4.00 -17.12
N GLY A 282 -11.18 3.67 -15.96
CA GLY A 282 -11.79 2.38 -15.68
C GLY A 282 -10.83 1.34 -15.07
N ASN A 283 -9.65 1.75 -14.58
CA ASN A 283 -8.77 0.89 -13.81
C ASN A 283 -9.29 0.78 -12.36
N TYR A 284 -9.12 -0.38 -11.74
CA TYR A 284 -9.47 -0.56 -10.34
C TYR A 284 -8.25 -0.31 -9.46
N TRP A 285 -8.49 0.41 -8.39
CA TRP A 285 -7.50 0.74 -7.36
C TRP A 285 -8.08 0.50 -5.98
N HIS A 286 -7.21 0.18 -5.04
CA HIS A 286 -7.52 0.07 -3.63
C HIS A 286 -6.66 1.05 -2.86
N VAL A 287 -7.27 1.98 -2.14
CA VAL A 287 -6.59 2.85 -1.18
C VAL A 287 -6.83 2.30 0.22
N ALA A 288 -5.78 2.13 1.05
CA ALA A 288 -5.90 1.45 2.33
C ALA A 288 -4.93 1.98 3.39
N SER A 289 -5.18 1.62 4.63
CA SER A 289 -4.30 1.92 5.76
C SER A 289 -3.03 1.09 5.71
N MET A 290 -1.90 1.75 5.94
CA MET A 290 -0.59 1.13 6.15
C MET A 290 -0.12 1.39 7.58
N THR A 291 0.50 0.39 8.21
CA THR A 291 0.75 0.36 9.64
C THR A 291 2.19 0.70 9.97
N ILE A 292 2.39 1.67 10.84
CA ILE A 292 3.67 1.96 11.52
C ILE A 292 3.60 1.43 12.96
N SER A 293 2.66 1.87 13.77
CA SER A 293 2.33 1.41 15.15
C SER A 293 3.54 1.31 16.09
N VAL A 294 4.40 2.32 16.10
CA VAL A 294 5.59 2.36 16.96
C VAL A 294 5.34 3.20 18.20
N ARG A 295 4.99 4.48 18.03
CA ARG A 295 4.70 5.41 19.13
C ARG A 295 3.27 5.29 19.64
N HIS A 296 2.38 4.90 18.77
CA HIS A 296 0.97 4.63 19.08
C HIS A 296 0.43 3.59 18.11
N TRP A 297 -0.49 2.74 18.56
CA TRP A 297 -1.10 1.68 17.72
C TRP A 297 -1.89 2.21 16.53
N PHE A 298 -2.33 3.48 16.56
CA PHE A 298 -2.97 4.16 15.43
C PHE A 298 -2.01 5.07 14.64
N GLU A 299 -0.71 4.87 14.72
CA GLU A 299 0.24 5.54 13.84
C GLU A 299 0.23 4.86 12.47
N ARG A 300 -0.45 5.49 11.53
CA ARG A 300 -0.76 4.91 10.22
C ARG A 300 -0.45 5.87 9.08
N ARG A 301 -0.38 5.33 7.87
CA ARG A 301 -0.22 6.03 6.60
C ARG A 301 -1.21 5.48 5.58
N LEU A 302 -1.25 6.05 4.39
CA LEU A 302 -2.09 5.60 3.29
C LEU A 302 -1.26 4.98 2.17
N GLY A 303 -1.79 3.91 1.59
CA GLY A 303 -1.22 3.26 0.41
C GLY A 303 -2.23 3.16 -0.72
N LEU A 304 -1.75 3.18 -1.96
CA LEU A 304 -2.55 3.00 -3.17
C LEU A 304 -2.04 1.76 -3.91
N PHE A 305 -2.95 0.83 -4.23
CA PHE A 305 -2.63 -0.46 -4.81
C PHE A 305 -3.46 -0.71 -6.07
N PRO A 306 -2.84 -1.19 -7.18
CA PRO A 306 -3.60 -1.68 -8.33
C PRO A 306 -4.42 -2.91 -7.95
N VAL A 307 -5.64 -3.02 -8.48
CA VAL A 307 -6.52 -4.16 -8.23
C VAL A 307 -6.90 -4.83 -9.55
N VAL A 308 -6.76 -6.15 -9.56
CA VAL A 308 -7.30 -7.02 -10.60
C VAL A 308 -8.65 -7.53 -10.15
N VAL A 309 -9.67 -7.40 -11.02
CA VAL A 309 -10.96 -8.07 -10.84
C VAL A 309 -11.13 -9.03 -12.00
N SER A 310 -10.84 -10.30 -11.74
CA SER A 310 -10.83 -11.39 -12.72
C SER A 310 -12.05 -12.28 -12.55
N GLU A 311 -12.76 -12.59 -13.64
CA GLU A 311 -13.86 -13.56 -13.59
C GLU A 311 -13.40 -14.97 -13.17
N LYS A 312 -12.16 -15.31 -13.48
CA LYS A 312 -11.59 -16.63 -13.20
C LYS A 312 -10.92 -16.72 -11.83
N TYR A 313 -10.20 -15.65 -11.42
CA TYR A 313 -9.33 -15.69 -10.24
C TYR A 313 -9.84 -14.82 -9.08
N GLY A 314 -11.00 -14.16 -9.26
CA GLY A 314 -11.55 -13.26 -8.25
C GLY A 314 -10.85 -11.90 -8.21
N MET A 315 -11.03 -11.19 -7.11
CA MET A 315 -10.44 -9.88 -6.87
C MET A 315 -9.17 -10.02 -6.03
N TYR A 316 -8.08 -9.35 -6.44
CA TYR A 316 -6.84 -9.30 -5.68
C TYR A 316 -6.06 -8.00 -5.95
N ALA A 317 -5.43 -7.46 -4.90
CA ALA A 317 -4.62 -6.26 -4.97
C ALA A 317 -3.12 -6.61 -5.14
N LEU A 318 -2.42 -5.82 -5.94
CA LEU A 318 -0.99 -6.00 -6.21
C LEU A 318 -0.17 -5.22 -5.16
N THR A 319 0.02 -5.80 -3.98
CA THR A 319 0.55 -5.08 -2.81
C THR A 319 2.06 -5.23 -2.60
N THR A 320 2.69 -6.31 -3.08
CA THR A 320 4.04 -6.73 -2.68
C THR A 320 5.12 -5.69 -2.91
N PHE A 321 5.17 -5.12 -4.12
CA PHE A 321 6.14 -4.09 -4.49
C PHE A 321 5.47 -2.71 -4.68
N ALA A 322 4.32 -2.49 -4.09
CA ALA A 322 3.66 -1.19 -4.15
C ALA A 322 4.39 -0.11 -3.30
N ASP A 323 5.34 -0.50 -2.46
CA ASP A 323 6.31 0.38 -1.80
C ASP A 323 7.62 0.58 -2.59
N TYR A 324 7.67 0.11 -3.85
CA TYR A 324 8.67 0.45 -4.87
C TYR A 324 8.07 1.41 -5.87
N PRO A 325 8.87 2.18 -6.62
CA PRO A 325 8.35 3.12 -7.61
C PRO A 325 7.53 2.45 -8.70
N PHE A 326 6.32 2.97 -8.91
CA PHE A 326 5.44 2.57 -10.00
C PHE A 326 4.78 3.82 -10.62
N TRP A 327 4.28 3.71 -11.84
CA TRP A 327 3.62 4.83 -12.50
C TRP A 327 2.09 4.72 -12.46
N ILE A 328 1.43 5.86 -12.33
CA ILE A 328 -0.04 5.95 -12.42
C ILE A 328 -0.43 6.10 -13.88
N PRO A 329 -1.15 5.13 -14.47
CA PRO A 329 -1.58 5.18 -15.86
C PRO A 329 -2.52 6.35 -16.17
N ASP A 330 -2.37 6.94 -17.35
CA ASP A 330 -3.29 7.93 -17.93
C ASP A 330 -4.18 7.32 -19.03
N ARG A 331 -4.33 5.99 -19.00
CA ARG A 331 -5.14 5.17 -19.90
C ARG A 331 -5.67 3.94 -19.17
N LYS A 332 -6.58 3.23 -19.82
CA LYS A 332 -6.97 1.89 -19.38
C LYS A 332 -5.77 0.95 -19.46
N VAL A 333 -5.54 0.19 -18.40
CA VAL A 333 -4.50 -0.84 -18.26
C VAL A 333 -5.15 -2.12 -17.77
N ASP A 334 -4.68 -3.24 -18.26
CA ASP A 334 -5.01 -4.56 -17.72
C ASP A 334 -3.90 -4.97 -16.73
N PHE A 335 -4.10 -4.67 -15.46
CA PHE A 335 -3.13 -4.98 -14.40
C PHE A 335 -2.82 -6.48 -14.25
N GLU A 336 -3.62 -7.36 -14.84
CA GLU A 336 -3.31 -8.79 -14.90
C GLU A 336 -2.23 -9.10 -15.95
N LYS A 337 -2.03 -8.23 -16.94
CA LYS A 337 -1.14 -8.45 -18.09
C LYS A 337 -0.06 -7.39 -18.27
N GLU A 338 -0.29 -6.18 -17.74
CA GLU A 338 0.63 -5.06 -17.89
C GLU A 338 1.24 -4.69 -16.53
N ASP A 339 2.56 -4.70 -16.45
CA ASP A 339 3.31 -4.26 -15.28
C ASP A 339 3.44 -2.74 -15.28
N ILE A 340 3.05 -2.11 -14.17
CA ILE A 340 3.20 -0.66 -13.96
C ILE A 340 4.38 -0.30 -13.08
N SER A 341 5.19 -1.27 -12.64
CA SER A 341 6.42 -0.97 -11.92
C SER A 341 7.42 -0.25 -12.82
N MET A 342 8.30 0.56 -12.22
CA MET A 342 9.40 1.18 -12.95
C MET A 342 10.54 0.18 -13.23
N GLY A 343 10.47 -1.04 -12.69
CA GLY A 343 11.53 -2.03 -12.80
C GLY A 343 12.84 -1.61 -12.11
N TRP A 344 12.78 -0.61 -11.22
CA TRP A 344 13.94 -0.16 -10.45
C TRP A 344 14.10 -1.00 -9.18
N ASN A 345 15.32 -1.48 -8.98
CA ASN A 345 15.68 -2.29 -7.83
C ASN A 345 15.99 -1.40 -6.62
N LEU A 346 15.81 -1.94 -5.42
CA LEU A 346 16.29 -1.31 -4.19
C LEU A 346 17.81 -1.52 -4.09
N LEU A 347 18.55 -0.43 -4.06
CA LEU A 347 20.02 -0.42 -4.04
C LEU A 347 20.61 -0.19 -2.66
N SER A 348 19.81 0.34 -1.71
CA SER A 348 20.27 0.77 -0.38
C SER A 348 20.24 -0.32 0.67
N TYR A 349 19.50 -1.41 0.50
CA TYR A 349 19.25 -2.41 1.54
C TYR A 349 20.53 -2.98 2.13
N LYS A 350 20.72 -2.80 3.45
CA LYS A 350 21.87 -3.25 4.25
C LYS A 350 23.24 -2.89 3.64
N LYS A 351 23.30 -1.81 2.89
CA LYS A 351 24.57 -1.25 2.42
C LYS A 351 25.29 -0.54 3.58
N LYS A 352 26.60 -0.38 3.44
CA LYS A 352 27.38 0.34 4.45
C LYS A 352 26.88 1.77 4.57
N ILE A 353 26.59 2.19 5.79
CA ILE A 353 26.01 3.48 6.12
C ILE A 353 26.82 4.18 7.19
N SER A 354 26.81 5.51 7.22
CA SER A 354 27.46 6.34 8.22
C SER A 354 26.70 7.64 8.39
N SER A 355 26.88 8.32 9.50
CA SER A 355 26.21 9.59 9.82
C SER A 355 27.13 10.57 10.51
N SER A 356 26.72 11.84 10.58
CA SER A 356 27.38 12.88 11.39
C SER A 356 27.38 12.53 12.87
N SER A 357 26.24 12.02 13.36
CA SER A 357 26.00 11.64 14.74
C SER A 357 24.86 10.62 14.81
N TYR A 358 24.66 9.97 15.96
CA TYR A 358 23.46 9.18 16.23
C TYR A 358 23.22 9.07 17.75
N LEU A 359 21.97 8.85 18.11
CA LEU A 359 21.55 8.51 19.47
C LEU A 359 21.73 7.00 19.70
N GLU A 360 22.09 6.59 20.93
CA GLU A 360 22.18 5.18 21.33
C GLU A 360 20.84 4.47 21.10
N GLY A 361 20.85 3.33 20.39
CA GLY A 361 19.66 2.58 19.98
C GLY A 361 19.01 3.06 18.69
N TYR A 362 19.57 4.10 18.04
CA TYR A 362 19.10 4.67 16.78
C TYR A 362 20.24 4.83 15.77
N GLU A 363 20.99 3.75 15.59
CA GLU A 363 22.18 3.68 14.77
C GLU A 363 21.87 3.86 13.29
N PRO A 364 22.83 4.33 12.46
CA PRO A 364 22.61 4.57 11.03
C PRO A 364 22.05 3.38 10.25
N GLU A 365 22.43 2.16 10.61
CA GLU A 365 22.01 0.91 9.97
C GLU A 365 20.49 0.68 10.00
N LEU A 366 19.77 1.36 10.90
CA LEU A 366 18.32 1.34 11.00
C LEU A 366 17.63 2.21 9.94
N ALA A 367 18.38 2.97 9.13
CA ALA A 367 17.83 3.76 8.05
C ALA A 367 18.01 3.12 6.65
N ASN A 368 18.35 1.84 6.58
CA ASN A 368 18.35 1.07 5.33
C ASN A 368 18.10 -0.43 5.54
N ASP A 369 17.28 -0.77 6.54
CA ASP A 369 16.95 -2.15 6.89
C ASP A 369 15.59 -2.63 6.38
N GLU A 370 14.85 -1.77 5.65
CA GLU A 370 13.50 -2.04 5.12
C GLU A 370 12.45 -2.32 6.22
N GLN A 371 12.59 -1.62 7.37
CA GLN A 371 11.67 -1.72 8.49
C GLN A 371 11.18 -0.33 8.92
N VAL A 372 9.91 -0.03 8.70
CA VAL A 372 9.30 1.24 9.14
C VAL A 372 9.16 1.34 10.68
N GLU A 373 9.37 0.25 11.41
CA GLU A 373 9.30 0.23 12.87
C GLU A 373 10.64 0.59 13.53
N THR A 374 11.71 0.78 12.75
CA THR A 374 13.05 1.19 13.18
C THR A 374 13.45 2.49 12.50
N TRP A 375 14.37 3.24 13.05
CA TRP A 375 14.87 4.48 12.43
C TRP A 375 16.24 4.88 12.96
N TRP A 376 17.00 5.56 12.15
CA TRP A 376 18.15 6.33 12.58
C TRP A 376 17.71 7.70 13.13
N ALA A 377 18.36 8.17 14.20
CA ALA A 377 18.19 9.52 14.70
C ALA A 377 19.55 10.15 15.02
N ALA A 378 19.82 11.31 14.44
CA ALA A 378 20.97 12.14 14.81
C ALA A 378 20.83 12.65 16.26
N GLN A 379 21.94 13.02 16.89
CA GLN A 379 21.94 13.59 18.25
C GLN A 379 21.14 14.90 18.31
N THR A 380 21.04 15.63 17.20
CA THR A 380 20.33 16.91 17.11
C THR A 380 19.47 17.00 15.85
N GLY A 381 18.59 18.03 15.82
CA GLY A 381 17.90 18.47 14.59
C GLY A 381 18.61 19.61 13.89
N ASN A 382 19.84 19.97 14.27
CA ASN A 382 20.51 21.15 13.72
C ASN A 382 20.89 20.98 12.26
N ALA A 383 20.96 22.09 11.55
CA ALA A 383 21.54 22.14 10.23
C ALA A 383 22.98 21.58 10.24
N GLY A 384 23.32 20.77 9.25
CA GLY A 384 24.61 20.10 9.14
C GLY A 384 24.62 18.62 9.57
N GLU A 385 23.55 18.10 10.19
CA GLU A 385 23.41 16.65 10.37
C GLU A 385 23.25 15.96 9.02
N TRP A 386 23.85 14.77 8.86
CA TRP A 386 23.84 14.05 7.59
C TRP A 386 23.84 12.52 7.78
N LEU A 387 23.32 11.81 6.78
CA LEU A 387 23.41 10.37 6.63
C LEU A 387 23.98 10.02 5.26
N GLN A 388 24.91 9.05 5.17
CA GLN A 388 25.58 8.65 3.94
C GLN A 388 25.54 7.15 3.73
N ILE A 389 25.13 6.71 2.53
CA ILE A 389 25.14 5.30 2.10
C ILE A 389 26.28 5.09 1.09
N ASP A 390 27.06 4.02 1.25
CA ASP A 390 28.00 3.49 0.26
C ASP A 390 27.37 2.26 -0.42
N LEU A 391 26.96 2.40 -1.67
CA LEU A 391 26.39 1.31 -2.47
C LEU A 391 27.37 0.18 -2.78
N GLY A 392 28.67 0.36 -2.41
CA GLY A 392 29.74 -0.62 -2.61
C GLY A 392 30.38 -0.59 -3.99
N LYS A 393 29.70 -0.03 -4.97
CA LYS A 393 30.17 0.19 -6.36
C LYS A 393 29.35 1.29 -7.01
N THR A 394 29.83 1.83 -8.13
CA THR A 394 29.03 2.77 -8.93
C THR A 394 27.81 2.06 -9.51
N MET A 395 26.61 2.59 -9.21
CA MET A 395 25.32 2.14 -9.70
C MET A 395 24.58 3.27 -10.39
N GLU A 396 23.56 2.95 -11.18
CA GLU A 396 22.67 3.91 -11.80
C GLU A 396 21.45 4.13 -10.90
N VAL A 397 21.36 5.32 -10.31
CA VAL A 397 20.26 5.73 -9.42
C VAL A 397 19.22 6.50 -10.21
N ASN A 398 17.96 6.07 -10.13
CA ASN A 398 16.82 6.67 -10.82
C ASN A 398 15.91 7.45 -9.88
N ALA A 399 15.77 6.99 -8.61
CA ALA A 399 14.93 7.65 -7.63
C ALA A 399 15.45 7.44 -6.20
N ILE A 400 15.07 8.34 -5.31
CA ILE A 400 15.40 8.30 -3.89
C ILE A 400 14.13 8.62 -3.10
N GLN A 401 13.71 7.73 -2.19
CA GLN A 401 12.62 7.99 -1.25
C GLN A 401 13.20 8.31 0.12
N VAL A 402 12.79 9.45 0.68
CA VAL A 402 13.16 9.90 2.02
C VAL A 402 11.96 9.70 2.94
N ASN A 403 12.12 8.93 4.01
CA ASN A 403 11.06 8.64 4.97
C ASN A 403 11.46 9.17 6.35
N PHE A 404 10.97 10.35 6.72
CA PHE A 404 11.27 11.00 7.99
C PHE A 404 10.54 10.32 9.17
N ALA A 405 11.24 10.15 10.29
CA ALA A 405 10.72 9.46 11.47
C ALA A 405 10.13 10.40 12.54
N ASP A 406 10.33 11.71 12.43
CA ASP A 406 9.84 12.74 13.38
C ASP A 406 10.22 12.43 14.85
N TYR A 407 11.44 11.89 15.10
CA TYR A 407 11.82 11.45 16.42
C TYR A 407 12.10 12.65 17.35
N ASN A 408 11.59 12.56 18.59
CA ASN A 408 11.65 13.63 19.60
C ASN A 408 10.92 14.93 19.21
N PHE A 409 10.04 14.90 18.21
CA PHE A 409 9.15 16.03 17.94
C PHE A 409 8.01 16.04 18.98
N ASN A 410 7.82 17.16 19.63
CA ASN A 410 6.70 17.37 20.59
C ASN A 410 5.64 18.27 19.94
N VAL A 411 5.07 17.80 18.84
CA VAL A 411 4.15 18.55 18.00
C VAL A 411 2.76 17.96 18.08
N HIS A 412 1.75 18.79 18.35
CA HIS A 412 0.34 18.43 18.39
C HIS A 412 -0.46 19.39 17.51
N ALA A 413 -1.55 18.92 16.91
CA ALA A 413 -2.42 19.77 16.12
C ALA A 413 -3.32 20.67 17.04
N PRO A 414 -3.70 21.89 16.59
CA PRO A 414 -3.24 22.55 15.38
C PRO A 414 -1.84 23.17 15.57
N HIS A 415 -1.00 23.05 14.60
CA HIS A 415 0.35 23.63 14.58
C HIS A 415 0.78 23.99 13.15
N ASP A 416 1.89 24.71 13.01
CA ASP A 416 2.51 24.93 11.71
C ASP A 416 3.03 23.61 11.12
N PRO A 417 2.99 23.45 9.79
CA PRO A 417 3.55 22.27 9.13
C PRO A 417 5.02 22.03 9.48
N VAL A 418 5.39 20.76 9.70
CA VAL A 418 6.79 20.39 9.87
C VAL A 418 7.45 20.31 8.49
N VAL A 419 8.30 21.26 8.21
CA VAL A 419 8.94 21.41 6.91
C VAL A 419 10.39 20.96 6.99
N TYR A 420 10.72 19.87 6.31
CA TYR A 420 12.09 19.39 6.15
C TYR A 420 12.78 20.14 5.04
N GLN A 421 13.96 20.72 5.33
CA GLN A 421 14.82 21.34 4.33
C GLN A 421 16.15 20.60 4.31
N TYR A 422 16.51 20.08 3.15
CA TYR A 422 17.66 19.22 2.97
C TYR A 422 18.13 19.23 1.52
N TYR A 423 19.26 18.62 1.30
CA TYR A 423 19.68 18.23 -0.03
C TYR A 423 20.24 16.81 -0.06
N ILE A 424 20.27 16.23 -1.26
CA ILE A 424 20.94 14.95 -1.47
C ILE A 424 22.00 15.14 -2.54
N GLU A 425 23.20 14.67 -2.25
CA GLU A 425 24.33 14.66 -3.18
C GLU A 425 24.85 13.25 -3.43
N GLY A 426 25.39 13.03 -4.61
CA GLY A 426 26.00 11.77 -5.02
C GLY A 426 27.47 11.94 -5.41
N SER A 427 28.25 10.87 -5.23
CA SER A 427 29.66 10.84 -5.60
C SER A 427 30.08 9.46 -6.11
N THR A 428 31.04 9.42 -7.02
CA THR A 428 31.67 8.16 -7.47
C THR A 428 32.88 7.76 -6.64
N ASN A 429 33.47 8.69 -5.88
CA ASN A 429 34.75 8.50 -5.18
C ASN A 429 34.74 8.94 -3.71
N GLY A 430 33.59 9.44 -3.21
CA GLY A 430 33.42 9.93 -1.85
C GLY A 430 34.13 11.27 -1.55
N LYS A 431 34.62 11.98 -2.57
CA LYS A 431 35.33 13.26 -2.45
C LYS A 431 34.68 14.36 -3.27
N ASP A 432 34.38 14.07 -4.53
CA ASP A 432 33.77 15.00 -5.45
C ASP A 432 32.25 14.73 -5.47
N TRP A 433 31.47 15.70 -4.99
CA TRP A 433 30.04 15.57 -4.78
C TRP A 433 29.25 16.40 -5.78
N THR A 434 28.16 15.87 -6.26
CA THR A 434 27.23 16.55 -7.16
C THR A 434 25.84 16.54 -6.55
N ARG A 435 25.17 17.68 -6.53
CA ARG A 435 23.80 17.85 -6.09
C ARG A 435 22.84 17.05 -6.98
N LEU A 436 22.08 16.12 -6.40
CA LEU A 436 21.05 15.33 -7.07
C LEU A 436 19.64 15.83 -6.76
N VAL A 437 19.41 16.23 -5.51
CA VAL A 437 18.14 16.75 -5.01
C VAL A 437 18.40 18.01 -4.22
N ASP A 438 17.58 19.03 -4.42
CA ASP A 438 17.63 20.32 -3.70
C ASP A 438 16.25 20.65 -3.13
N GLU A 439 16.10 20.45 -1.83
CA GLU A 439 14.93 20.82 -1.02
C GLU A 439 15.28 21.88 0.04
N GLU A 440 16.35 22.64 -0.13
CA GLU A 440 16.78 23.69 0.82
C GLU A 440 15.74 24.81 0.98
N LYS A 441 14.83 24.95 0.02
CA LYS A 441 13.73 25.94 0.04
C LYS A 441 12.34 25.29 0.11
N ASN A 442 12.28 24.02 0.47
CA ASN A 442 10.99 23.35 0.61
C ASN A 442 10.10 24.05 1.66
N LEU A 443 8.82 24.18 1.34
CA LEU A 443 7.78 24.74 2.22
C LEU A 443 6.64 23.75 2.47
N GLN A 444 6.76 22.49 1.96
CA GLN A 444 5.75 21.48 2.09
C GLN A 444 6.10 20.50 3.21
N ASP A 445 5.10 20.12 3.95
CA ASP A 445 5.16 19.02 4.91
C ASP A 445 4.95 17.69 4.14
N ALA A 446 6.06 16.98 3.87
CA ALA A 446 6.10 15.78 3.05
C ALA A 446 7.04 14.74 3.69
N PRO A 447 6.54 13.93 4.65
CA PRO A 447 7.41 13.02 5.41
C PRO A 447 7.86 11.77 4.63
N HIS A 448 7.27 11.47 3.46
CA HIS A 448 7.56 10.27 2.67
C HIS A 448 7.84 10.59 1.20
N LYS A 449 8.75 11.52 0.95
CA LYS A 449 8.94 12.10 -0.38
C LYS A 449 9.76 11.21 -1.32
N LEU A 450 9.21 10.93 -2.50
CA LEU A 450 9.92 10.29 -3.61
C LEU A 450 10.51 11.35 -4.55
N HIS A 451 11.82 11.31 -4.75
CA HIS A 451 12.54 12.11 -5.75
C HIS A 451 12.90 11.25 -6.95
N THR A 452 12.28 11.50 -8.08
CA THR A 452 12.66 10.90 -9.36
C THR A 452 13.68 11.77 -10.06
N LEU A 453 14.81 11.21 -10.48
CA LEU A 453 15.86 11.95 -11.17
C LEU A 453 15.53 12.02 -12.67
N ASN A 454 15.49 13.25 -13.22
CA ASN A 454 15.25 13.45 -14.66
C ASN A 454 16.31 12.78 -15.55
N VAL A 455 17.54 12.70 -15.04
CA VAL A 455 18.65 11.96 -15.64
C VAL A 455 19.21 11.03 -14.58
N PRO A 456 19.24 9.71 -14.80
CA PRO A 456 19.80 8.78 -13.83
C PRO A 456 21.24 9.13 -13.46
N ALA A 457 21.54 9.08 -12.16
CA ALA A 457 22.87 9.43 -11.65
C ALA A 457 23.74 8.17 -11.48
N LYS A 458 24.96 8.20 -12.00
CA LYS A 458 25.95 7.14 -11.77
C LYS A 458 26.80 7.48 -10.56
N VAL A 459 26.50 6.87 -9.42
CA VAL A 459 27.14 7.16 -8.13
C VAL A 459 27.41 5.88 -7.33
N GLN A 460 28.38 5.94 -6.43
CA GLN A 460 28.63 4.91 -5.41
C GLN A 460 28.16 5.39 -4.05
N TYR A 461 28.28 6.67 -3.76
CA TYR A 461 27.94 7.26 -2.48
C TYR A 461 26.77 8.22 -2.66
N LEU A 462 25.81 8.17 -1.72
CA LEU A 462 24.75 9.16 -1.60
C LEU A 462 24.77 9.73 -0.18
N LYS A 463 24.55 11.03 -0.05
CA LYS A 463 24.50 11.70 1.25
C LYS A 463 23.33 12.67 1.30
N ILE A 464 22.46 12.52 2.29
CA ILE A 464 21.42 13.49 2.64
C ILE A 464 21.95 14.39 3.75
N CYS A 465 21.78 15.70 3.61
CA CYS A 465 22.22 16.69 4.59
C CYS A 465 21.06 17.59 4.99
N ASN A 466 20.80 17.69 6.28
CA ASN A 466 19.86 18.66 6.86
C ASN A 466 20.38 20.08 6.72
N THR A 467 19.53 21.01 6.31
CA THR A 467 19.91 22.44 6.12
C THR A 467 19.12 23.41 6.99
N LYS A 468 18.19 22.91 7.80
CA LYS A 468 17.34 23.72 8.68
C LYS A 468 17.38 23.16 10.10
N ASP A 469 17.53 24.03 11.07
CA ASP A 469 17.35 23.67 12.47
C ASP A 469 15.89 23.24 12.71
N MET A 470 15.71 22.09 13.34
CA MET A 470 14.41 21.51 13.60
C MET A 470 14.25 21.22 15.09
N GLU A 471 13.00 21.19 15.55
CA GLU A 471 12.65 20.54 16.81
C GLU A 471 12.87 19.04 16.68
N GLY A 472 13.29 18.37 17.76
CA GLY A 472 13.60 16.94 17.75
C GLY A 472 14.93 16.60 17.06
N SER A 473 15.04 15.38 16.59
CA SER A 473 16.24 14.87 15.92
C SER A 473 16.03 14.80 14.40
N PHE A 474 17.07 15.09 13.62
CA PHE A 474 17.05 14.71 12.20
C PHE A 474 17.05 13.19 12.12
N SER A 475 15.94 12.59 11.67
CA SER A 475 15.69 11.16 11.80
C SER A 475 14.97 10.58 10.60
N LEU A 476 15.37 9.38 10.19
CA LEU A 476 14.82 8.68 9.04
C LEU A 476 14.42 7.26 9.41
N PHE A 477 13.20 6.87 9.07
CA PHE A 477 12.80 5.46 9.03
C PHE A 477 13.64 4.70 8.02
N ASP A 478 13.78 5.25 6.82
CA ASP A 478 14.60 4.65 5.77
C ASP A 478 14.95 5.68 4.67
N LEU A 479 16.16 5.58 4.15
CA LEU A 479 16.61 6.27 2.95
C LEU A 479 16.70 5.23 1.82
N ARG A 480 15.64 5.12 1.04
CA ARG A 480 15.49 4.11 0.01
C ARG A 480 15.99 4.62 -1.33
N VAL A 481 16.95 3.93 -1.93
CA VAL A 481 17.58 4.29 -3.19
C VAL A 481 17.18 3.28 -4.26
N PHE A 482 16.59 3.75 -5.35
CA PHE A 482 16.08 2.90 -6.43
C PHE A 482 16.82 3.13 -7.74
N GLY A 483 17.09 2.04 -8.47
CA GLY A 483 17.75 2.13 -9.76
C GLY A 483 18.17 0.79 -10.33
N GLN A 484 19.27 0.80 -11.08
CA GLN A 484 19.83 -0.38 -11.71
C GLN A 484 21.19 -0.71 -11.10
N GLY A 485 21.24 -1.79 -10.33
CA GLY A 485 22.49 -2.37 -9.87
C GLY A 485 23.14 -3.18 -10.99
N GLY A 486 24.43 -3.35 -10.95
CA GLY A 486 25.13 -4.25 -11.85
C GLY A 486 25.52 -5.52 -11.12
N GLY A 487 25.49 -6.67 -11.78
CA GLY A 487 25.94 -7.90 -11.16
C GLY A 487 25.35 -9.16 -11.81
N LYS A 488 25.45 -10.26 -11.10
CA LYS A 488 24.90 -11.54 -11.53
C LYS A 488 23.46 -11.67 -11.03
N VAL A 489 22.56 -12.06 -11.91
CA VAL A 489 21.18 -12.42 -11.56
C VAL A 489 21.20 -13.61 -10.58
N PRO A 490 20.35 -13.64 -9.56
CA PRO A 490 20.23 -14.77 -8.64
C PRO A 490 19.94 -16.08 -9.40
N ALA A 491 20.45 -17.18 -8.88
CA ALA A 491 20.07 -18.51 -9.36
C ALA A 491 18.65 -18.87 -8.89
N GLU A 492 18.07 -19.91 -9.47
CA GLU A 492 16.81 -20.48 -8.98
C GLU A 492 16.93 -20.93 -7.52
N VAL A 493 15.88 -20.73 -6.74
CA VAL A 493 15.82 -21.18 -5.35
C VAL A 493 15.76 -22.71 -5.30
N THR A 494 16.67 -23.30 -4.52
CA THR A 494 16.74 -24.75 -4.35
C THR A 494 16.30 -25.16 -2.95
N GLY A 495 15.81 -26.40 -2.80
CA GLY A 495 15.40 -26.94 -1.50
C GLY A 495 14.17 -26.27 -0.91
N PHE A 496 13.37 -25.54 -1.71
CA PHE A 496 12.13 -24.93 -1.24
C PHE A 496 11.13 -25.99 -0.76
N GLN A 497 10.67 -25.86 0.46
CA GLN A 497 9.67 -26.70 1.07
C GLN A 497 8.62 -25.86 1.79
N ALA A 498 7.36 -26.23 1.62
CA ALA A 498 6.22 -25.70 2.34
C ALA A 498 5.58 -26.84 3.14
N SER A 499 5.53 -26.72 4.45
CA SER A 499 4.94 -27.71 5.34
C SER A 499 3.80 -27.13 6.16
N ARG A 500 2.62 -27.74 6.06
CA ARG A 500 1.46 -27.34 6.84
C ARG A 500 1.52 -27.97 8.23
N ASP A 501 1.21 -27.20 9.27
CA ASP A 501 1.18 -27.71 10.64
C ASP A 501 0.08 -28.77 10.82
N ASN A 502 0.35 -29.79 11.63
CA ASN A 502 -0.58 -30.89 11.85
C ASN A 502 -1.72 -30.53 12.81
N ASN A 503 -1.45 -29.65 13.77
CA ASN A 503 -2.38 -29.26 14.83
C ASN A 503 -3.23 -28.05 14.43
N ASP A 504 -2.60 -27.05 13.80
CA ASP A 504 -3.28 -25.85 13.31
C ASP A 504 -3.07 -25.71 11.80
N LYS A 505 -4.09 -26.02 11.03
CA LYS A 505 -4.07 -26.00 9.57
C LYS A 505 -3.99 -24.59 8.97
N ARG A 506 -4.03 -23.54 9.78
CA ARG A 506 -3.81 -22.15 9.36
C ARG A 506 -2.33 -21.81 9.23
N ILE A 507 -1.43 -22.67 9.73
CA ILE A 507 0.01 -22.44 9.80
C ILE A 507 0.74 -23.20 8.69
N TYR A 508 1.61 -22.47 7.96
CA TYR A 508 2.61 -23.03 7.07
C TYR A 508 4.02 -22.60 7.48
N ARG A 509 4.98 -23.52 7.38
CA ARG A 509 6.41 -23.27 7.54
C ARG A 509 7.11 -23.46 6.22
N PHE A 510 7.91 -22.47 5.86
CA PHE A 510 8.67 -22.42 4.61
C PHE A 510 10.15 -22.46 4.91
N THR A 511 10.89 -23.29 4.20
CA THR A 511 12.36 -23.38 4.27
C THR A 511 12.94 -23.52 2.88
N TRP A 512 14.15 -23.03 2.67
CA TRP A 512 14.91 -23.16 1.43
C TRP A 512 16.41 -23.02 1.67
N ASN A 513 17.21 -23.42 0.69
CA ASN A 513 18.65 -23.28 0.78
C ASN A 513 19.05 -21.81 0.62
N PRO A 514 19.92 -21.26 1.50
CA PRO A 514 20.47 -19.92 1.33
C PRO A 514 21.25 -19.82 0.02
N GLN A 515 21.22 -18.62 -0.56
CA GLN A 515 21.93 -18.33 -1.81
C GLN A 515 22.85 -17.12 -1.65
N GLU A 516 23.95 -17.09 -2.40
CA GLU A 516 24.83 -15.92 -2.49
C GLU A 516 24.25 -14.88 -3.47
N ASN A 517 24.60 -13.61 -3.30
CA ASN A 517 24.19 -12.49 -4.15
C ASN A 517 22.65 -12.29 -4.23
N VAL A 518 21.96 -12.50 -3.14
CA VAL A 518 20.52 -12.32 -3.00
C VAL A 518 20.26 -11.16 -2.04
N THR A 519 19.37 -10.24 -2.43
CA THR A 519 18.83 -9.21 -1.53
C THR A 519 17.70 -9.78 -0.68
N GLY A 520 16.82 -10.58 -1.29
CA GLY A 520 15.69 -11.22 -0.63
C GLY A 520 15.01 -12.23 -1.55
N TYR A 521 13.90 -12.75 -1.06
CA TYR A 521 13.10 -13.75 -1.74
C TYR A 521 11.66 -13.26 -1.89
N ILE A 522 10.96 -13.76 -2.90
CA ILE A 522 9.54 -13.51 -3.11
C ILE A 522 8.81 -14.83 -2.94
N LEU A 523 8.09 -14.96 -1.84
CA LEU A 523 7.14 -16.04 -1.61
C LEU A 523 5.82 -15.68 -2.31
N ARG A 524 5.30 -16.60 -3.14
CA ARG A 524 4.00 -16.45 -3.80
C ARG A 524 3.09 -17.59 -3.40
N TRP A 525 1.79 -17.29 -3.27
CA TRP A 525 0.77 -18.29 -2.96
C TRP A 525 -0.59 -17.95 -3.56
N GLY A 526 -1.45 -18.94 -3.61
CA GLY A 526 -2.83 -18.83 -4.04
C GLY A 526 -3.55 -20.15 -3.91
N THR A 527 -4.86 -20.13 -4.01
CA THR A 527 -5.72 -21.33 -3.97
C THR A 527 -5.83 -22.04 -5.33
N GLN A 528 -5.28 -21.42 -6.39
CA GLN A 528 -5.30 -21.99 -7.75
C GLN A 528 -3.86 -22.16 -8.28
N LYS A 529 -3.54 -23.37 -8.75
CA LYS A 529 -2.19 -23.73 -9.20
C LYS A 529 -1.69 -22.87 -10.36
N GLU A 530 -2.58 -22.48 -11.26
CA GLU A 530 -2.27 -21.71 -12.47
C GLU A 530 -2.03 -20.22 -12.19
N LYS A 531 -2.47 -19.73 -11.01
CA LYS A 531 -2.36 -18.33 -10.62
C LYS A 531 -2.16 -18.19 -9.13
N LEU A 532 -0.99 -17.69 -8.74
CA LEU A 532 -0.67 -17.32 -7.38
C LEU A 532 -0.94 -15.82 -7.21
N THR A 533 -2.08 -15.48 -6.64
CA THR A 533 -2.61 -14.12 -6.56
C THR A 533 -1.92 -13.26 -5.49
N HIS A 534 -1.26 -13.91 -4.53
CA HIS A 534 -0.59 -13.27 -3.42
C HIS A 534 0.92 -13.42 -3.51
N SER A 535 1.61 -12.44 -2.97
CA SER A 535 3.05 -12.54 -2.79
C SER A 535 3.54 -11.65 -1.65
N MET A 536 4.75 -11.93 -1.15
CA MET A 536 5.44 -11.10 -0.18
C MET A 536 6.95 -11.19 -0.34
N VAL A 537 7.64 -10.15 0.13
CA VAL A 537 9.10 -10.15 0.25
C VAL A 537 9.50 -10.80 1.57
N VAL A 538 10.50 -11.68 1.51
CA VAL A 538 11.12 -12.31 2.68
C VAL A 538 12.63 -12.11 2.60
N TYR A 539 13.25 -11.66 3.67
CA TYR A 539 14.70 -11.43 3.72
C TYR A 539 15.47 -12.55 4.41
N GLU A 540 14.75 -13.44 5.12
CA GLU A 540 15.30 -14.58 5.86
C GLU A 540 15.34 -15.85 4.96
N ASN A 541 15.93 -16.94 5.47
CA ASN A 541 15.96 -18.24 4.78
C ASN A 541 14.88 -19.22 5.27
N GLN A 542 13.98 -18.75 6.10
CA GLN A 542 12.82 -19.48 6.60
C GLN A 542 11.73 -18.49 6.95
N TYR A 543 10.49 -18.95 6.90
CA TYR A 543 9.35 -18.12 7.26
C TYR A 543 8.22 -19.00 7.83
N GLU A 544 7.55 -18.55 8.88
CA GLU A 544 6.33 -19.14 9.40
C GLU A 544 5.18 -18.15 9.21
N ALA A 545 4.15 -18.60 8.50
CA ALA A 545 2.93 -17.83 8.24
C ALA A 545 1.72 -18.51 8.91
N ARG A 546 0.88 -17.71 9.56
CA ARG A 546 -0.29 -18.19 10.32
C ARG A 546 -1.61 -17.67 9.76
N TYR A 547 -1.58 -17.03 8.62
CA TYR A 547 -2.71 -16.32 8.01
C TYR A 547 -3.46 -17.13 6.93
N PHE A 548 -3.25 -18.43 6.84
CA PHE A 548 -3.93 -19.26 5.85
C PHE A 548 -5.32 -19.71 6.32
N ASN A 549 -6.21 -19.99 5.37
CA ASN A 549 -7.52 -20.55 5.64
C ASN A 549 -7.39 -22.04 5.97
N ARG A 550 -8.04 -22.48 7.07
CA ARG A 550 -7.90 -23.84 7.60
C ARG A 550 -8.29 -24.93 6.62
N ASP A 551 -9.34 -24.70 5.83
CA ASP A 551 -9.96 -25.71 4.99
C ASP A 551 -9.57 -25.58 3.50
N SER A 552 -8.78 -24.54 3.14
CA SER A 552 -8.34 -24.33 1.76
C SER A 552 -7.01 -25.02 1.45
N GLU A 553 -6.83 -25.44 0.22
CA GLU A 553 -5.58 -25.96 -0.32
C GLU A 553 -4.79 -24.80 -0.96
N TYR A 554 -3.48 -24.77 -0.79
CA TYR A 554 -2.62 -23.70 -1.30
C TYR A 554 -1.48 -24.23 -2.15
N TYR A 555 -1.14 -23.47 -3.18
CA TYR A 555 0.01 -23.65 -4.04
C TYR A 555 1.03 -22.55 -3.77
N PHE A 556 2.32 -22.87 -3.83
CA PHE A 556 3.40 -21.96 -3.48
C PHE A 556 4.51 -21.96 -4.51
N SER A 557 5.17 -20.82 -4.68
CA SER A 557 6.45 -20.73 -5.36
C SER A 557 7.36 -19.72 -4.66
N MET A 558 8.67 -19.88 -4.91
CA MET A 558 9.71 -19.02 -4.36
C MET A 558 10.66 -18.60 -5.46
N SER A 559 11.01 -17.32 -5.51
CA SER A 559 12.08 -16.80 -6.35
C SER A 559 12.99 -15.87 -5.56
N ALA A 560 14.25 -15.74 -5.97
CA ALA A 560 15.21 -14.81 -5.38
C ALA A 560 15.31 -13.54 -6.23
N PHE A 561 15.61 -12.39 -5.59
CA PHE A 561 15.88 -11.13 -6.28
C PHE A 561 17.11 -10.44 -5.68
N ASN A 562 17.69 -9.52 -6.44
CA ASN A 562 18.76 -8.65 -6.00
C ASN A 562 18.74 -7.31 -6.74
N GLU A 563 19.75 -6.48 -6.52
CA GLU A 563 19.90 -5.17 -7.16
C GLU A 563 20.05 -5.20 -8.70
N THR A 564 20.19 -6.38 -9.30
CA THR A 564 20.33 -6.57 -10.76
C THR A 564 19.02 -6.99 -11.41
N LEU A 565 18.20 -7.75 -10.70
CA LEU A 565 16.92 -8.26 -11.17
C LEU A 565 15.87 -8.15 -10.08
N LEU A 566 14.93 -7.27 -10.30
CA LEU A 566 13.65 -7.28 -9.60
C LEU A 566 12.66 -8.08 -10.47
N GLN A 567 12.30 -9.27 -10.02
CA GLN A 567 11.22 -10.03 -10.64
C GLN A 567 9.86 -9.47 -10.19
N VAL A 568 9.53 -8.27 -10.61
CA VAL A 568 8.22 -7.65 -10.36
C VAL A 568 7.16 -8.17 -11.32
N SER A 569 7.53 -9.01 -12.30
CA SER A 569 6.54 -9.57 -13.21
C SER A 569 5.47 -10.30 -12.42
N PHE A 570 4.33 -9.63 -12.26
CA PHE A 570 3.07 -10.22 -11.81
C PHE A 570 2.60 -11.34 -12.75
N MET A 571 3.32 -11.50 -13.87
CA MET A 571 3.11 -12.50 -14.91
C MET A 571 4.17 -13.60 -14.81
N GLN A 572 3.98 -14.61 -13.99
CA GLN A 572 4.61 -15.89 -14.22
C GLN A 572 3.55 -16.94 -14.55
N SER A 573 3.32 -17.12 -15.84
CA SER A 573 2.83 -18.40 -16.34
C SER A 573 3.92 -19.43 -16.07
N PHE A 574 3.71 -20.32 -15.10
CA PHE A 574 4.58 -21.48 -14.95
C PHE A 574 4.31 -22.44 -16.11
N CYS A 575 5.24 -22.53 -17.07
CA CYS A 575 5.41 -23.77 -17.80
C CYS A 575 5.98 -24.78 -16.81
N CYS A 576 5.23 -25.86 -16.54
CA CYS A 576 5.71 -27.06 -15.84
C CYS A 576 6.84 -27.73 -16.61
#